data_008525f4041feba69fd14b12dcd75034
#
_entry.id   008525f4041feba69fd14b12dcd75034
#
_cell.length_a   1.000
_cell.length_b   1.000
_cell.length_c   1.000
_cell.angle_alpha   90.00
_cell.angle_beta   90.00
_cell.angle_gamma   90.00
#
_symmetry.space_group_name_H-M   'P 1'
#
loop_
_entity.id
_entity.type
_entity.pdbx_description
1 polymer ?
#
loop_
_entity_poly.entity_id
_entity_poly.type
_entity_poly.pdbx_seq_one_letter_code
_entity_poly.pdbx_strand_id
1 'polypeptide(L)'
;SSAASDVYKRQVVVDPPRAGCEQKVLAAIAEVQPERVVYVSCNPASLARDLAFMEQHGYKAIVAQPVDMFPMTSHVECVTLLTRS
;
A
#
# COMPACT_ATOMS: atom_id res chain seq x y z
N SER A 1 17.87 -7.98 -14.57
CA SER A 1 17.97 -9.42 -14.56
C SER A 1 16.66 -10.05 -14.13
N SER A 2 16.48 -11.31 -14.44
CA SER A 2 15.26 -12.02 -14.07
C SER A 2 15.08 -12.12 -12.56
N ALA A 3 16.17 -12.27 -11.80
CA ALA A 3 16.12 -12.34 -10.36
C ALA A 3 15.60 -11.03 -9.75
N ALA A 4 16.06 -9.89 -10.29
CA ALA A 4 15.59 -8.59 -9.83
C ALA A 4 14.12 -8.38 -10.17
N SER A 5 13.69 -8.81 -11.36
CA SER A 5 12.30 -8.73 -11.76
C SER A 5 11.40 -9.57 -10.83
N ASP A 6 11.87 -10.75 -10.44
CA ASP A 6 11.11 -11.60 -9.52
C ASP A 6 10.95 -10.95 -8.16
N VAL A 7 12.00 -10.29 -7.67
CA VAL A 7 11.94 -9.58 -6.39
C VAL A 7 10.91 -8.44 -6.48
N TYR A 8 10.91 -7.68 -7.56
CA TYR A 8 9.96 -6.59 -7.72
C TYR A 8 8.53 -7.08 -7.88
N LYS A 9 8.33 -8.23 -8.50
CA LYS A 9 7.00 -8.83 -8.61
C LYS A 9 6.45 -9.29 -7.29
N ARG A 10 7.33 -9.63 -6.34
CA ARG A 10 6.91 -10.09 -5.02
C ARG A 10 6.48 -8.97 -4.11
N GLN A 11 7.04 -7.79 -4.29
CA GLN A 11 6.74 -6.66 -3.42
C GLN A 11 6.60 -5.38 -4.21
N VAL A 12 5.54 -4.64 -3.94
CA VAL A 12 5.32 -3.32 -4.50
C VAL A 12 5.18 -2.33 -3.34
N VAL A 13 5.88 -1.21 -3.44
CA VAL A 13 5.75 -0.13 -2.46
C VAL A 13 4.94 0.99 -3.09
N VAL A 14 3.90 1.41 -2.40
CA VAL A 14 2.99 2.46 -2.85
C VAL A 14 3.05 3.62 -1.88
N ASP A 15 3.41 4.78 -2.38
CA ASP A 15 3.45 6.02 -1.58
C ASP A 15 2.61 7.07 -2.30
N PRO A 16 1.28 6.97 -2.19
CA PRO A 16 0.39 7.84 -2.95
C PRO A 16 0.31 9.23 -2.36
N PRO A 17 -0.20 10.20 -3.13
CA PRO A 17 -0.47 11.52 -2.59
C PRO A 17 -1.55 11.45 -1.51
N ARG A 18 -1.74 12.56 -0.81
CA ARG A 18 -2.67 12.65 0.32
C ARG A 18 -4.09 12.22 -0.03
N ALA A 19 -4.52 12.45 -1.26
CA ALA A 19 -5.84 12.04 -1.73
C ALA A 19 -5.97 10.53 -1.92
N GLY A 20 -4.88 9.78 -1.84
CA GLY A 20 -4.86 8.34 -2.07
C GLY A 20 -4.56 8.00 -3.51
N CYS A 21 -4.55 6.71 -3.81
CA CYS A 21 -4.34 6.22 -5.16
C CYS A 21 -5.62 6.30 -5.99
N GLU A 22 -5.45 6.54 -7.28
CA GLU A 22 -6.57 6.35 -8.21
C GLU A 22 -6.86 4.85 -8.33
N GLN A 23 -8.11 4.52 -8.57
CA GLN A 23 -8.51 3.12 -8.69
C GLN A 23 -7.77 2.40 -9.81
N LYS A 24 -7.50 3.08 -10.91
CA LYS A 24 -6.76 2.48 -12.02
C LYS A 24 -5.34 2.09 -11.62
N VAL A 25 -4.71 2.83 -10.70
CA VAL A 25 -3.37 2.52 -10.21
C VAL A 25 -3.44 1.28 -9.32
N LEU A 26 -4.40 1.23 -8.42
CA LEU A 26 -4.59 0.06 -7.55
C LEU A 26 -4.95 -1.18 -8.36
N ALA A 27 -5.78 -1.04 -9.38
CA ALA A 27 -6.13 -2.15 -10.26
C ALA A 27 -4.90 -2.67 -11.00
N ALA A 28 -4.04 -1.78 -11.47
CA ALA A 28 -2.80 -2.18 -12.13
C ALA A 28 -1.87 -2.94 -11.20
N ILE A 29 -1.77 -2.50 -9.94
CA ILE A 29 -0.99 -3.20 -8.92
C ILE A 29 -1.56 -4.60 -8.69
N ALA A 30 -2.87 -4.71 -8.54
CA ALA A 30 -3.52 -5.99 -8.33
C ALA A 30 -3.33 -6.93 -9.53
N GLU A 31 -3.30 -6.36 -10.74
CA GLU A 31 -3.09 -7.15 -11.96
C GLU A 31 -1.70 -7.76 -12.02
N VAL A 32 -0.69 -7.05 -11.53
CA VAL A 32 0.68 -7.58 -11.44
C VAL A 32 0.75 -8.76 -10.48
N GLN A 33 -0.17 -8.84 -9.53
CA GLN A 33 -0.25 -9.90 -8.53
C GLN A 33 1.01 -10.06 -7.69
N PRO A 34 1.51 -8.96 -7.08
CA PRO A 34 2.63 -9.10 -6.16
C PRO A 34 2.21 -9.89 -4.92
N GLU A 35 3.16 -10.52 -4.26
CA GLU A 35 2.87 -11.24 -3.03
C GLU A 35 2.59 -10.29 -1.88
N ARG A 36 3.24 -9.12 -1.89
CA ARG A 36 3.13 -8.12 -0.84
C ARG A 36 2.98 -6.73 -1.43
N VAL A 37 2.20 -5.92 -0.75
CA VAL A 37 2.08 -4.50 -1.08
C VAL A 37 2.34 -3.72 0.20
N VAL A 38 3.27 -2.79 0.15
CA VAL A 38 3.53 -1.87 1.25
C VAL A 38 2.91 -0.54 0.88
N TYR A 39 1.94 -0.10 1.66
CA TYR A 39 1.20 1.12 1.40
C TYR A 39 1.54 2.14 2.49
N VAL A 40 2.11 3.26 2.07
CA VAL A 40 2.47 4.35 2.98
C VAL A 40 1.46 5.48 2.81
N SER A 41 0.73 5.80 3.87
CA SER A 41 -0.34 6.79 3.81
C SER A 41 -0.23 7.82 4.91
N CYS A 42 -0.54 9.06 4.60
CA CYS A 42 -0.65 10.14 5.59
C CYS A 42 -2.11 10.50 5.88
N ASN A 43 -3.06 9.87 5.20
CA ASN A 43 -4.49 10.17 5.36
C ASN A 43 -5.27 8.90 5.65
N PRO A 44 -5.80 8.72 6.88
CA PRO A 44 -6.50 7.50 7.23
C PRO A 44 -7.78 7.26 6.44
N ALA A 45 -8.44 8.30 5.98
CA ALA A 45 -9.67 8.14 5.19
C ALA A 45 -9.38 7.56 3.80
N SER A 46 -8.35 8.09 3.12
CA SER A 46 -7.95 7.53 1.81
C SER A 46 -7.35 6.15 1.97
N LEU A 47 -6.62 5.91 3.06
CA LEU A 47 -6.06 4.58 3.34
C LEU A 47 -7.18 3.55 3.45
N ALA A 48 -8.20 3.83 4.24
CA ALA A 48 -9.32 2.90 4.44
C ALA A 48 -10.02 2.59 3.12
N ARG A 49 -10.23 3.60 2.28
CA ARG A 49 -10.85 3.44 0.97
C ARG A 49 -9.98 2.54 0.07
N ASP A 50 -8.68 2.81 0.04
CA ASP A 50 -7.77 2.06 -0.83
C ASP A 50 -7.57 0.64 -0.34
N LEU A 51 -7.54 0.41 0.98
CA LEU A 51 -7.47 -0.93 1.54
C LEU A 51 -8.71 -1.75 1.20
N ALA A 52 -9.89 -1.14 1.25
CA ALA A 52 -11.13 -1.83 0.88
C ALA A 52 -11.10 -2.26 -0.59
N PHE A 53 -10.58 -1.41 -1.46
CA PHE A 53 -10.41 -1.75 -2.87
C PHE A 53 -9.47 -2.94 -3.05
N MET A 54 -8.31 -2.90 -2.39
CA MET A 54 -7.33 -3.98 -2.48
C MET A 54 -7.87 -5.29 -1.92
N GLU A 55 -8.68 -5.21 -0.87
CA GLU A 55 -9.30 -6.40 -0.30
C GLU A 55 -10.23 -7.09 -1.29
N GLN A 56 -10.96 -6.31 -2.08
CA GLN A 56 -11.81 -6.86 -3.13
C GLN A 56 -11.00 -7.54 -4.24
N HIS A 57 -9.73 -7.21 -4.35
CA HIS A 57 -8.82 -7.77 -5.35
C HIS A 57 -7.91 -8.84 -4.79
N GLY A 58 -8.24 -9.37 -3.61
CA GLY A 58 -7.53 -10.51 -3.04
C GLY A 58 -6.34 -10.14 -2.16
N TYR A 59 -6.26 -8.92 -1.68
CA TYR A 59 -5.20 -8.48 -0.76
C TYR A 59 -5.76 -8.17 0.61
N LYS A 60 -5.06 -8.63 1.63
CA LYS A 60 -5.47 -8.45 3.01
C LYS A 60 -4.40 -7.69 3.77
N ALA A 61 -4.80 -6.67 4.50
CA ALA A 61 -3.91 -5.93 5.39
C ALA A 61 -3.61 -6.78 6.62
N ILE A 62 -2.34 -7.06 6.86
CA ILE A 62 -1.93 -7.88 8.01
C ILE A 62 -1.22 -7.06 9.07
N VAL A 63 -0.62 -5.95 8.70
CA VAL A 63 0.05 -5.04 9.64
C VAL A 63 -0.26 -3.63 9.23
N ALA A 64 -0.65 -2.81 10.18
CA ALA A 64 -0.80 -1.37 9.99
C ALA A 64 -0.06 -0.70 11.15
N GLN A 65 0.98 0.04 10.84
CA GLN A 65 1.81 0.67 11.87
C GLN A 65 1.90 2.17 11.63
N PRO A 66 1.47 2.98 12.61
CA PRO A 66 1.66 4.41 12.53
C PRO A 66 3.13 4.75 12.75
N VAL A 67 3.64 5.68 11.97
CA VAL A 67 5.00 6.15 12.08
C VAL A 67 4.97 7.66 12.24
N ASP A 68 5.51 8.14 13.35
CA ASP A 68 5.60 9.57 13.61
C ASP A 68 6.93 10.07 13.07
N MET A 69 6.88 10.65 11.89
CA MET A 69 8.09 11.05 11.16
C MET A 69 8.76 12.27 11.77
N PHE A 70 7.96 13.20 12.32
CA PHE A 70 8.47 14.45 12.87
C PHE A 70 7.74 14.78 14.16
N PRO A 71 8.45 14.80 15.30
CA PRO A 71 7.79 15.03 16.58
C PRO A 71 7.17 16.44 16.69
N MET A 72 7.57 17.36 15.82
CA MET A 72 7.03 18.72 15.84
C MET A 72 5.82 18.90 14.94
N THR A 73 5.41 17.90 14.21
CA THR A 73 4.26 17.98 13.30
C THR A 73 3.13 17.10 13.80
N SER A 74 1.92 17.45 13.39
CA SER A 74 0.74 16.63 13.70
C SER A 74 0.52 15.52 12.68
N HIS A 75 1.40 15.38 11.71
CA HIS A 75 1.25 14.38 10.66
C HIS A 75 1.84 13.03 11.11
N VAL A 76 1.00 12.02 11.05
CA VAL A 76 1.41 10.64 11.31
C VAL A 76 1.19 9.85 10.02
N GLU A 77 2.26 9.23 9.54
CA GLU A 77 2.14 8.30 8.41
C GLU A 77 1.80 6.92 8.93
N CYS A 78 1.04 6.19 8.14
CA CYS A 78 0.71 4.82 8.45
C CYS A 78 1.30 3.91 7.37
N VAL A 79 2.11 2.96 7.80
CA VAL A 79 2.69 1.95 6.91
C VAL A 79 1.86 0.69 7.05
N THR A 80 1.23 0.27 5.96
CA THR A 80 0.37 -0.91 5.96
C THR A 80 0.96 -1.96 5.04
N LEU A 81 1.06 -3.17 5.55
CA LEU A 81 1.51 -4.31 4.77
C LEU A 81 0.30 -5.14 4.37
N LEU A 82 0.15 -5.36 3.07
CA LEU A 82 -0.89 -6.21 2.53
C LEU A 82 -0.24 -7.45 1.92
N THR A 83 -0.89 -8.58 2.09
CA THR A 83 -0.48 -9.80 1.45
C THR A 83 -1.62 -10.36 0.61
N ARG A 84 -1.26 -11.11 -0.42
CA ARG A 84 -2.24 -11.80 -1.24
C ARG A 84 -2.84 -12.94 -0.43
N SER A 85 -4.16 -12.96 -0.39
CA SER A 85 -4.88 -14.00 0.35
C SER A 85 -5.14 -15.25 -0.48
#